data_0c0f2cbcb954e6637bd79ff37ef77b9d
#
_entry.id   0c0f2cbcb954e6637bd79ff37ef77b9d
#
_cell.length_a   1.000
_cell.length_b   1.000
_cell.length_c   1.000
_cell.angle_alpha   90.00
_cell.angle_beta   90.00
_cell.angle_gamma   90.00
#
_symmetry.space_group_name_H-M   'P 1'
#
loop_
_entity.id
_entity.type
_entity.pdbx_description
1 polymer ?
#
loop_
_entity_poly.entity_id
_entity_poly.type
_entity_poly.pdbx_seq_one_letter_code
_entity_poly.pdbx_strand_id
1 'polypeptide(L)'
;NEKAGVKVTMLAFVVKACVMALKKFPTFNASLDGDNLVFKQYFHIGFAADTPNGLVVPVVRDADKKGVFEIARETSELAKLAREGKLKPDQMQGGCFSISSLGGIGGTTFTPIINAPEVAILGLSRSYQKPVWDERKQQFLPQLTLPLSLS
;
A
#
# COMPACT_ATOMS: atom_id res chain seq x y z
N ASN A 1 14.84 -3.65 -14.54
CA ASN A 1 14.04 -4.74 -13.93
C ASN A 1 14.57 -6.14 -14.30
N GLU A 2 14.91 -6.40 -15.56
CA GLU A 2 15.36 -7.73 -16.01
C GLU A 2 16.71 -8.14 -15.40
N LYS A 3 17.64 -7.20 -15.23
CA LYS A 3 18.97 -7.47 -14.65
C LYS A 3 18.94 -7.86 -13.16
N ALA A 4 17.89 -7.51 -12.42
CA ALA A 4 17.77 -7.80 -10.99
C ALA A 4 16.89 -9.04 -10.69
N GLY A 5 16.28 -9.68 -11.69
CA GLY A 5 15.39 -10.85 -11.52
C GLY A 5 14.14 -10.59 -10.67
N VAL A 6 13.82 -9.32 -10.39
CA VAL A 6 12.69 -8.93 -9.54
C VAL A 6 11.72 -8.05 -10.34
N LYS A 7 10.46 -8.46 -10.39
CA LYS A 7 9.39 -7.64 -10.97
C LYS A 7 9.00 -6.54 -9.97
N VAL A 8 9.45 -5.32 -10.21
CA VAL A 8 9.06 -4.16 -9.40
C VAL A 8 7.67 -3.69 -9.83
N THR A 9 6.74 -3.68 -8.89
CA THR A 9 5.37 -3.21 -9.09
C THR A 9 5.18 -1.80 -8.52
N MET A 10 4.10 -1.13 -8.90
CA MET A 10 3.72 0.19 -8.34
C MET A 10 3.63 0.13 -6.81
N LEU A 11 3.15 -1.00 -6.25
CA LEU A 11 3.01 -1.18 -4.81
C LEU A 11 4.32 -0.93 -4.05
N ALA A 12 5.47 -1.39 -4.56
CA ALA A 12 6.75 -1.18 -3.89
C ALA A 12 7.14 0.31 -3.78
N PHE A 13 6.82 1.11 -4.80
CA PHE A 13 7.00 2.56 -4.76
C PHE A 13 6.04 3.23 -3.78
N VAL A 14 4.76 2.80 -3.79
CA VAL A 14 3.76 3.34 -2.87
C VAL A 14 4.11 3.02 -1.41
N VAL A 15 4.60 1.81 -1.10
CA VAL A 15 5.10 1.47 0.24
C VAL A 15 6.17 2.46 0.69
N LYS A 16 7.16 2.78 -0.16
CA LYS A 16 8.18 3.79 0.18
C LYS A 16 7.61 5.18 0.33
N ALA A 17 6.67 5.59 -0.52
CA ALA A 17 5.99 6.88 -0.41
C ALA A 17 5.19 6.98 0.91
N CYS A 18 4.48 5.91 1.29
CA CYS A 18 3.79 5.84 2.58
C CYS A 18 4.75 6.00 3.76
N VAL A 19 5.90 5.31 3.75
CA VAL A 19 6.92 5.47 4.80
C VAL A 19 7.37 6.93 4.92
N MET A 20 7.61 7.62 3.80
CA MET A 20 7.99 9.04 3.82
C MET A 20 6.87 9.93 4.36
N ALA A 21 5.62 9.65 3.99
CA ALA A 21 4.46 10.37 4.48
C ALA A 21 4.26 10.16 5.99
N LEU A 22 4.36 8.92 6.48
CA LEU A 22 4.23 8.57 7.90
C LEU A 22 5.33 9.22 8.77
N LYS A 23 6.54 9.37 8.25
CA LYS A 23 7.61 10.13 8.92
C LYS A 23 7.26 11.63 9.06
N LYS A 24 6.59 12.17 8.06
CA LYS A 24 6.16 13.59 8.06
C LYS A 24 4.88 13.82 8.88
N PHE A 25 4.00 12.83 8.90
CA PHE A 25 2.71 12.88 9.59
C PHE A 25 2.58 11.71 10.58
N PRO A 26 3.26 11.77 11.74
CA PRO A 26 3.36 10.63 12.67
C PRO A 26 2.03 10.22 13.28
N THR A 27 1.02 11.08 13.28
CA THR A 27 -0.34 10.74 13.73
C THR A 27 -0.97 9.60 12.93
N PHE A 28 -0.56 9.39 11.67
CA PHE A 28 -0.99 8.27 10.85
C PHE A 28 -0.17 6.99 11.11
N ASN A 29 0.96 7.09 11.81
CA ASN A 29 1.77 5.94 12.23
C ASN A 29 1.49 5.58 13.69
N ALA A 30 0.23 5.36 13.99
CA ALA A 30 -0.25 5.17 15.35
C ALA A 30 -1.29 4.05 15.42
N SER A 31 -1.65 3.65 16.62
CA SER A 31 -2.81 2.81 16.90
C SER A 31 -3.54 3.30 18.13
N LEU A 32 -4.84 2.98 18.20
CA LEU A 32 -5.65 3.26 19.36
C LEU A 32 -5.48 2.14 20.40
N ASP A 33 -5.30 2.54 21.68
CA ASP A 33 -5.31 1.65 22.83
C ASP A 33 -6.18 2.30 23.92
N GLY A 34 -7.43 1.91 23.98
CA GLY A 34 -8.44 2.62 24.73
C GLY A 34 -8.57 4.07 24.27
N ASP A 35 -8.39 5.02 25.18
CA ASP A 35 -8.43 6.46 24.90
C ASP A 35 -7.05 7.05 24.51
N ASN A 36 -6.02 6.20 24.36
CA ASN A 36 -4.68 6.63 24.05
C ASN A 36 -4.35 6.41 22.57
N LEU A 37 -3.69 7.40 21.95
CA LEU A 37 -3.07 7.28 20.63
C LEU A 37 -1.60 6.90 20.83
N VAL A 38 -1.27 5.66 20.46
CA VAL A 38 0.08 5.10 20.61
C VAL A 38 0.87 5.28 19.32
N PHE A 39 1.85 6.19 19.32
CA PHE A 39 2.73 6.44 18.18
C PHE A 39 3.75 5.32 18.01
N LYS A 40 3.90 4.82 16.78
CA LYS A 40 4.86 3.77 16.45
C LYS A 40 6.21 4.38 16.05
N GLN A 41 7.30 3.80 16.53
CA GLN A 41 8.68 4.18 16.16
C GLN A 41 9.25 3.28 15.04
N TYR A 42 8.42 2.44 14.44
CA TYR A 42 8.75 1.53 13.36
C TYR A 42 7.74 1.68 12.20
N PHE A 43 8.11 1.24 11.01
CA PHE A 43 7.30 1.41 9.80
C PHE A 43 7.05 0.04 9.17
N HIS A 44 6.01 -0.63 9.63
CA HIS A 44 5.54 -1.92 9.13
C HIS A 44 4.29 -1.70 8.29
N ILE A 45 4.39 -1.95 6.99
CA ILE A 45 3.32 -1.62 6.05
C ILE A 45 2.59 -2.88 5.63
N GLY A 46 1.31 -2.97 5.99
CA GLY A 46 0.40 -3.99 5.51
C GLY A 46 -0.03 -3.74 4.07
N PHE A 47 -0.30 -4.79 3.33
CA PHE A 47 -0.94 -4.67 2.01
C PHE A 47 -2.00 -5.75 1.83
N ALA A 48 -3.16 -5.36 1.30
CA ALA A 48 -4.24 -6.29 1.04
C ALA A 48 -3.87 -7.24 -0.10
N ALA A 49 -3.98 -8.53 0.16
CA ALA A 49 -3.77 -9.61 -0.81
C ALA A 49 -5.03 -10.47 -0.90
N ASP A 50 -5.58 -10.57 -2.11
CA ASP A 50 -6.70 -11.44 -2.40
C ASP A 50 -6.24 -12.89 -2.54
N THR A 51 -6.98 -13.81 -1.90
CA THR A 51 -6.71 -15.23 -1.90
C THR A 51 -7.99 -16.03 -2.14
N PRO A 52 -7.91 -17.31 -2.53
CA PRO A 52 -9.09 -18.16 -2.66
C PRO A 52 -9.94 -18.27 -1.38
N ASN A 53 -9.33 -18.06 -0.23
CA ASN A 53 -9.97 -18.13 1.09
C ASN A 53 -10.39 -16.77 1.66
N GLY A 54 -10.33 -15.70 0.85
CA GLY A 54 -10.66 -14.33 1.25
C GLY A 54 -9.45 -13.41 1.29
N LEU A 55 -9.67 -12.20 1.79
CA LEU A 55 -8.66 -11.15 1.87
C LEU A 55 -7.77 -11.37 3.11
N VAL A 56 -6.46 -11.25 2.92
CA VAL A 56 -5.47 -11.23 4.01
C VAL A 56 -4.58 -9.99 3.87
N VAL A 57 -3.95 -9.58 4.97
CA VAL A 57 -3.09 -8.38 5.00
C VAL A 57 -1.70 -8.77 5.50
N PRO A 58 -0.83 -9.28 4.62
CA PRO A 58 0.56 -9.51 4.97
C PRO A 58 1.30 -8.19 5.21
N VAL A 59 2.34 -8.22 6.05
CA VAL A 59 3.03 -7.04 6.56
C VAL A 59 4.50 -7.05 6.14
N VAL A 60 4.90 -6.02 5.40
CA VAL A 60 6.31 -5.70 5.11
C VAL A 60 6.89 -4.98 6.32
N ARG A 61 7.76 -5.67 7.06
CA ARG A 61 8.40 -5.12 8.26
C ARG A 61 9.55 -4.19 7.91
N ASP A 62 9.79 -3.18 8.77
CA ASP A 62 10.90 -2.23 8.63
C ASP A 62 11.04 -1.66 7.21
N ALA A 63 9.93 -1.27 6.60
CA ALA A 63 9.88 -0.79 5.22
C ALA A 63 10.72 0.49 5.00
N ASP A 64 11.01 1.23 6.07
CA ASP A 64 11.90 2.40 6.06
C ASP A 64 13.36 2.03 5.81
N LYS A 65 13.80 0.86 6.30
CA LYS A 65 15.17 0.36 6.17
C LYS A 65 15.43 -0.36 4.84
N LYS A 66 14.38 -0.68 4.09
CA LYS A 66 14.44 -1.46 2.85
C LYS A 66 14.42 -0.57 1.60
N GLY A 67 15.16 -0.97 0.58
CA GLY A 67 15.09 -0.39 -0.76
C GLY A 67 13.85 -0.87 -1.53
N VAL A 68 13.52 -0.19 -2.64
CA VAL A 68 12.36 -0.55 -3.48
C VAL A 68 12.45 -1.99 -4.00
N PHE A 69 13.64 -2.47 -4.38
CA PHE A 69 13.82 -3.83 -4.87
C PHE A 69 13.60 -4.89 -3.78
N GLU A 70 14.03 -4.62 -2.54
CA GLU A 70 13.81 -5.51 -1.40
C GLU A 70 12.32 -5.58 -1.06
N ILE A 71 11.62 -4.43 -1.03
CA ILE A 71 10.18 -4.36 -0.83
C ILE A 71 9.44 -5.12 -1.93
N ALA A 72 9.85 -4.94 -3.22
CA ALA A 72 9.23 -5.64 -4.34
C ALA A 72 9.38 -7.17 -4.23
N ARG A 73 10.55 -7.65 -3.79
CA ARG A 73 10.79 -9.08 -3.55
C ARG A 73 9.91 -9.58 -2.41
N GLU A 74 9.96 -8.93 -1.26
CA GLU A 74 9.21 -9.34 -0.07
C GLU A 74 7.69 -9.31 -0.31
N THR A 75 7.16 -8.27 -0.94
CA THR A 75 5.73 -8.21 -1.29
C THR A 75 5.33 -9.33 -2.24
N SER A 76 6.18 -9.68 -3.19
CA SER A 76 5.94 -10.79 -4.13
C SER A 76 5.93 -12.14 -3.42
N GLU A 77 6.89 -12.37 -2.51
CA GLU A 77 6.98 -13.60 -1.71
C GLU A 77 5.79 -13.74 -0.75
N LEU A 78 5.46 -12.69 -0.01
CA LEU A 78 4.30 -12.67 0.90
C LEU A 78 2.98 -12.89 0.14
N ALA A 79 2.80 -12.26 -1.01
CA ALA A 79 1.61 -12.46 -1.85
C ALA A 79 1.52 -13.89 -2.40
N LYS A 80 2.65 -14.53 -2.70
CA LYS A 80 2.69 -15.95 -3.09
C LYS A 80 2.28 -16.84 -1.94
N LEU A 81 2.87 -16.65 -0.75
CA LEU A 81 2.53 -17.41 0.46
C LEU A 81 1.05 -17.21 0.84
N ALA A 82 0.51 -16.00 0.67
CA ALA A 82 -0.90 -15.71 0.88
C ALA A 82 -1.81 -16.59 0.00
N ARG A 83 -1.55 -16.59 -1.32
CA ARG A 83 -2.34 -17.39 -2.27
C ARG A 83 -2.23 -18.89 -2.04
N GLU A 84 -1.08 -19.36 -1.53
CA GLU A 84 -0.84 -20.75 -1.18
C GLU A 84 -1.41 -21.14 0.20
N GLY A 85 -1.96 -20.19 0.96
CA GLY A 85 -2.45 -20.42 2.32
C GLY A 85 -1.35 -20.76 3.34
N LYS A 86 -0.12 -20.31 3.06
CA LYS A 86 1.09 -20.62 3.87
C LYS A 86 1.61 -19.43 4.68
N LEU A 87 0.88 -18.32 4.73
CA LEU A 87 1.25 -17.20 5.60
C LEU A 87 1.22 -17.63 7.07
N LYS A 88 2.26 -17.26 7.78
CA LYS A 88 2.33 -17.43 9.23
C LYS A 88 1.61 -16.27 9.94
N PRO A 89 1.06 -16.48 11.15
CA PRO A 89 0.39 -15.41 11.90
C PRO A 89 1.27 -14.18 12.13
N ASP A 90 2.56 -14.36 12.38
CA ASP A 90 3.54 -13.27 12.58
C ASP A 90 3.75 -12.42 11.34
N GLN A 91 3.47 -12.95 10.14
CA GLN A 91 3.55 -12.23 8.87
C GLN A 91 2.31 -11.34 8.59
N MET A 92 1.27 -11.45 9.40
CA MET A 92 0.01 -10.69 9.28
C MET A 92 -0.23 -9.76 10.48
N GLN A 93 0.71 -9.65 11.40
CA GLN A 93 0.57 -8.87 12.63
C GLN A 93 1.61 -7.74 12.74
N GLY A 94 1.30 -6.74 13.55
CA GLY A 94 2.20 -5.64 13.86
C GLY A 94 2.29 -4.56 12.78
N GLY A 95 1.35 -4.53 11.83
CA GLY A 95 1.22 -3.44 10.88
C GLY A 95 0.96 -2.09 11.57
N CYS A 96 1.46 -1.02 10.96
CA CYS A 96 1.23 0.35 11.42
C CYS A 96 0.26 1.10 10.51
N PHE A 97 0.23 0.71 9.25
CA PHE A 97 -0.54 1.33 8.18
C PHE A 97 -0.74 0.33 7.05
N SER A 98 -1.92 0.30 6.48
CA SER A 98 -2.25 -0.65 5.41
C SER A 98 -2.48 0.03 4.06
N ILE A 99 -2.20 -0.73 2.99
CA ILE A 99 -2.48 -0.33 1.61
C ILE A 99 -3.41 -1.36 1.00
N SER A 100 -4.56 -0.91 0.48
CA SER A 100 -5.48 -1.72 -0.30
C SER A 100 -5.41 -1.33 -1.77
N SER A 101 -5.21 -2.28 -2.67
CA SER A 101 -5.08 -2.01 -4.11
C SER A 101 -6.12 -2.76 -4.93
N LEU A 102 -6.96 -2.01 -5.63
CA LEU A 102 -7.91 -2.52 -6.61
C LEU A 102 -7.39 -2.45 -8.06
N GLY A 103 -6.10 -2.18 -8.25
CA GLY A 103 -5.53 -2.00 -9.59
C GLY A 103 -5.74 -3.18 -10.56
N GLY A 104 -5.88 -4.39 -10.03
CA GLY A 104 -6.17 -5.60 -10.80
C GLY A 104 -7.67 -5.89 -11.00
N ILE A 105 -8.53 -5.37 -10.14
CA ILE A 105 -9.98 -5.65 -10.13
C ILE A 105 -10.74 -4.59 -10.95
N GLY A 106 -10.28 -3.35 -10.92
CA GLY A 106 -10.91 -2.21 -11.60
C GLY A 106 -11.54 -1.23 -10.61
N GLY A 107 -12.25 -0.23 -11.15
CA GLY A 107 -12.84 0.86 -10.37
C GLY A 107 -11.97 2.11 -10.36
N THR A 108 -12.62 3.27 -10.24
CA THR A 108 -11.98 4.59 -10.25
C THR A 108 -11.82 5.16 -8.84
N THR A 109 -12.70 4.75 -7.92
CA THR A 109 -12.70 5.18 -6.52
C THR A 109 -13.30 4.10 -5.65
N PHE A 110 -12.87 4.02 -4.39
CA PHE A 110 -13.47 3.21 -3.34
C PHE A 110 -13.05 3.77 -1.97
N THR A 111 -13.78 3.40 -0.94
CA THR A 111 -13.43 3.76 0.43
C THR A 111 -12.91 2.51 1.14
N PRO A 112 -11.59 2.40 1.39
CA PRO A 112 -11.04 1.27 2.11
C PRO A 112 -11.48 1.30 3.57
N ILE A 113 -11.67 0.11 4.16
CA ILE A 113 -12.01 -0.05 5.58
C ILE A 113 -10.71 -0.13 6.38
N ILE A 114 -10.59 0.70 7.41
CA ILE A 114 -9.42 0.74 8.29
C ILE A 114 -9.27 -0.60 9.00
N ASN A 115 -8.05 -1.13 8.98
CA ASN A 115 -7.69 -2.39 9.63
C ASN A 115 -7.29 -2.13 11.10
N ALA A 116 -8.24 -2.19 12.01
CA ALA A 116 -7.97 -1.95 13.44
C ALA A 116 -6.83 -2.86 13.96
N PRO A 117 -5.93 -2.36 14.84
CA PRO A 117 -5.94 -1.07 15.54
C PRO A 117 -5.24 0.08 14.80
N GLU A 118 -4.94 -0.07 13.51
CA GLU A 118 -4.43 1.02 12.68
C GLU A 118 -5.44 2.18 12.62
N VAL A 119 -4.95 3.39 12.38
CA VAL A 119 -5.80 4.61 12.38
C VAL A 119 -6.12 5.11 10.98
N ALA A 120 -5.47 4.55 9.96
CA ALA A 120 -5.69 4.92 8.57
C ALA A 120 -5.29 3.81 7.59
N ILE A 121 -5.80 3.90 6.37
CA ILE A 121 -5.53 3.00 5.26
C ILE A 121 -5.51 3.77 3.94
N LEU A 122 -4.57 3.44 3.05
CA LEU A 122 -4.50 4.00 1.70
C LEU A 122 -5.10 3.04 0.68
N GLY A 123 -6.09 3.51 -0.07
CA GLY A 123 -6.66 2.83 -1.23
C GLY A 123 -6.00 3.27 -2.54
N LEU A 124 -5.64 2.30 -3.38
CA LEU A 124 -5.14 2.52 -4.74
C LEU A 124 -6.17 1.98 -5.73
N SER A 125 -6.73 2.84 -6.56
CA SER A 125 -7.61 2.44 -7.66
C SER A 125 -6.82 2.13 -8.93
N ARG A 126 -7.51 1.74 -10.00
CA ARG A 126 -6.88 1.51 -11.29
C ARG A 126 -6.44 2.83 -11.91
N SER A 127 -5.20 2.89 -12.40
CA SER A 127 -4.74 4.04 -13.18
C SER A 127 -5.45 4.12 -14.53
N TYR A 128 -5.75 5.35 -14.95
CA TYR A 128 -6.44 5.62 -16.22
C TYR A 128 -5.94 6.92 -16.86
N GLN A 129 -6.23 7.10 -18.12
CA GLN A 129 -5.95 8.35 -18.84
C GLN A 129 -7.07 9.37 -18.54
N LYS A 130 -6.72 10.44 -17.81
CA LYS A 130 -7.64 11.55 -17.52
C LYS A 130 -7.40 12.68 -18.50
N PRO A 131 -8.44 13.24 -19.16
CA PRO A 131 -8.29 14.45 -19.94
C PRO A 131 -8.04 15.63 -19.00
N VAL A 132 -6.89 16.25 -19.13
CA VAL A 132 -6.50 17.43 -18.35
C VAL A 132 -6.30 18.59 -19.31
N TRP A 133 -6.88 19.74 -18.99
CA TRP A 133 -6.72 20.96 -19.79
C TRP A 133 -5.28 21.50 -19.65
N ASP A 134 -4.61 21.70 -20.78
CA ASP A 134 -3.31 22.32 -20.86
C ASP A 134 -3.50 23.78 -21.30
N GLU A 135 -3.31 24.73 -20.39
CA GLU A 135 -3.49 26.16 -20.66
C GLU A 135 -2.54 26.70 -21.73
N ARG A 136 -1.31 26.16 -21.81
CA ARG A 136 -0.31 26.61 -22.79
C ARG A 136 -0.66 26.15 -24.19
N LYS A 137 -1.20 24.95 -24.32
CA LYS A 137 -1.57 24.35 -25.61
C LYS A 137 -3.03 24.57 -25.99
N GLN A 138 -3.85 25.12 -25.07
CA GLN A 138 -5.29 25.36 -25.27
C GLN A 138 -6.04 24.11 -25.75
N GLN A 139 -5.70 22.94 -25.16
CA GLN A 139 -6.31 21.67 -25.52
C GLN A 139 -6.30 20.69 -24.33
N PHE A 140 -7.16 19.68 -24.40
CA PHE A 140 -7.13 18.55 -23.48
C PHE A 140 -5.99 17.60 -23.84
N LEU A 141 -5.17 17.24 -22.86
CA LEU A 141 -4.13 16.23 -23.01
C LEU A 141 -4.45 15.02 -22.11
N PRO A 142 -4.20 13.80 -22.59
CA PRO A 142 -4.32 12.61 -21.76
C PRO A 142 -3.20 12.59 -20.71
N GLN A 143 -3.57 12.52 -19.45
CA GLN A 143 -2.63 12.39 -18.33
C GLN A 143 -2.87 11.09 -17.59
N LEU A 144 -1.83 10.25 -17.44
CA LEU A 144 -1.92 9.04 -16.65
C LEU A 144 -2.12 9.42 -15.17
N THR A 145 -3.24 9.03 -14.61
CA THR A 145 -3.65 9.36 -13.24
C THR A 145 -3.85 8.08 -12.44
N LEU A 146 -3.31 8.05 -11.23
CA LEU A 146 -3.56 7.02 -10.23
C LEU A 146 -4.42 7.61 -9.11
N PRO A 147 -5.72 7.26 -9.03
CA PRO A 147 -6.56 7.73 -7.94
C PRO A 147 -6.18 7.10 -6.62
N LEU A 148 -6.15 7.92 -5.59
CA LEU A 148 -5.87 7.52 -4.22
C LEU A 148 -7.06 7.84 -3.34
N SER A 149 -7.37 6.96 -2.39
CA SER A 149 -8.37 7.17 -1.34
C SER A 149 -7.71 6.96 0.01
N LEU A 150 -7.82 7.94 0.90
CA LEU A 150 -7.34 7.83 2.28
C LEU A 150 -8.55 7.79 3.21
N SER A 151 -8.63 6.75 4.03
CA SER A 151 -9.59 6.65 5.13
C SER A 151 -8.87 6.73 6.45
#